data_20a665e69fad42357eba9e82914ea73f
#
_entry.id   20a665e69fad42357eba9e82914ea73f
#
_cell.length_a   1.000
_cell.length_b   1.000
_cell.length_c   1.000
_cell.angle_alpha   90.00
_cell.angle_beta   90.00
_cell.angle_gamma   90.00
#
_symmetry.space_group_name_H-M   'P 1'
#
loop_
_entity.id
_entity.type
_entity.pdbx_description
1 polymer ?
#
loop_
_entity_poly.entity_id
_entity_poly.type
_entity_poly.pdbx_seq_one_letter_code
_entity_poly.pdbx_strand_id
1 'polypeptide(L)'
;HHEHDENCTCGCHDHHHGHEGHHHADDVFSSWGTETPNKYDKETLEDILKKLANTEEYGKILRSKGMLPCTDGTWMYFDLVPGEYEIRDGKADFTGRICVIGAELKEDALKTFAESHEVTLEEFQKKSFLVRTFMGALKLFAPLL
;
A
#
# COMPACT_ATOMS: atom_id res chain seq x y z
N HIS A 1 15.86 45.28 -12.66
CA HIS A 1 16.69 45.21 -13.87
C HIS A 1 18.04 45.87 -13.54
N HIS A 2 19.09 45.11 -13.30
CA HIS A 2 20.44 45.63 -13.22
C HIS A 2 21.01 45.67 -14.65
N GLU A 3 21.21 46.87 -15.15
CA GLU A 3 22.00 47.08 -16.38
C GLU A 3 23.49 46.89 -16.01
N HIS A 4 24.12 45.86 -16.57
CA HIS A 4 25.53 45.63 -16.41
C HIS A 4 26.25 46.40 -17.56
N ASP A 5 27.08 47.38 -17.18
CA ASP A 5 28.01 48.02 -18.12
C ASP A 5 29.23 47.14 -18.40
N GLU A 6 29.94 47.42 -19.48
CA GLU A 6 31.01 46.57 -20.04
C GLU A 6 32.23 46.43 -19.12
N ASN A 7 32.22 46.95 -17.90
CA ASN A 7 33.34 46.91 -16.95
C ASN A 7 32.97 46.33 -15.59
N CYS A 8 31.96 45.47 -15.52
CA CYS A 8 31.51 44.87 -14.26
C CYS A 8 32.46 43.73 -13.84
N THR A 9 33.25 43.95 -12.79
CA THR A 9 34.13 42.96 -12.18
C THR A 9 33.44 42.08 -11.13
N CYS A 10 32.12 41.93 -11.19
CA CYS A 10 31.35 41.18 -10.19
C CYS A 10 31.44 39.65 -10.34
N GLY A 11 32.23 39.13 -11.30
CA GLY A 11 32.40 37.67 -11.44
C GLY A 11 31.18 36.92 -11.96
N CYS A 12 30.19 37.62 -12.48
CA CYS A 12 28.94 37.03 -13.01
C CYS A 12 29.07 36.53 -14.46
N HIS A 13 30.30 36.16 -14.89
CA HIS A 13 30.48 35.57 -16.19
C HIS A 13 29.92 34.15 -16.22
N ASP A 14 28.86 34.04 -16.99
CA ASP A 14 28.31 32.85 -17.64
C ASP A 14 28.93 31.52 -17.18
N HIS A 15 28.41 30.99 -16.07
CA HIS A 15 28.38 29.58 -15.91
C HIS A 15 27.20 29.06 -16.75
N HIS A 16 27.43 28.88 -18.05
CA HIS A 16 26.70 27.89 -18.83
C HIS A 16 26.99 26.53 -18.17
N HIS A 17 26.34 26.24 -17.07
CA HIS A 17 26.20 24.87 -16.64
C HIS A 17 25.32 24.21 -17.67
N GLY A 18 25.97 23.48 -18.58
CA GLY A 18 25.32 22.49 -19.39
C GLY A 18 24.57 21.59 -18.43
N HIS A 19 23.25 21.68 -18.40
CA HIS A 19 22.38 20.72 -17.73
C HIS A 19 22.43 19.42 -18.52
N GLU A 20 23.59 18.75 -18.47
CA GLU A 20 23.68 17.36 -18.87
C GLU A 20 23.09 16.53 -17.74
N GLY A 21 21.87 16.05 -17.95
CA GLY A 21 21.36 14.85 -17.33
C GLY A 21 21.14 14.87 -15.83
N HIS A 22 20.50 15.89 -15.25
CA HIS A 22 19.80 15.69 -13.99
C HIS A 22 18.54 14.90 -14.29
N HIS A 23 18.64 13.57 -14.25
CA HIS A 23 17.47 12.72 -14.10
C HIS A 23 16.83 13.11 -12.77
N HIS A 24 15.73 13.84 -12.82
CA HIS A 24 14.95 14.15 -11.66
C HIS A 24 14.48 12.84 -11.04
N ALA A 25 14.52 12.72 -9.72
CA ALA A 25 14.01 11.53 -9.02
C ALA A 25 12.56 11.22 -9.43
N ASP A 26 11.82 12.24 -9.84
CA ASP A 26 10.45 12.15 -10.35
C ASP A 26 10.35 11.41 -11.69
N ASP A 27 11.44 11.32 -12.47
CA ASP A 27 11.47 10.55 -13.73
C ASP A 27 11.62 9.03 -13.48
N VAL A 28 12.07 8.65 -12.28
CA VAL A 28 12.33 7.25 -11.92
C VAL A 28 11.25 6.70 -10.98
N PHE A 29 10.71 7.54 -10.10
CA PHE A 29 9.75 7.14 -9.10
C PHE A 29 8.38 7.74 -9.36
N SER A 30 7.38 6.91 -9.18
CA SER A 30 5.97 7.30 -9.24
C SER A 30 5.25 6.98 -7.94
N SER A 31 4.12 7.62 -7.72
CA SER A 31 3.23 7.33 -6.62
C SER A 31 1.86 6.93 -7.14
N TRP A 32 1.31 5.89 -6.55
CA TRP A 32 -0.06 5.46 -6.77
C TRP A 32 -0.82 5.53 -5.44
N GLY A 33 -2.06 6.00 -5.49
CA GLY A 33 -2.90 6.08 -4.31
C GLY A 33 -4.37 5.86 -4.65
N THR A 34 -5.10 5.28 -3.72
CA THR A 34 -6.54 5.07 -3.84
C THR A 34 -7.24 5.21 -2.50
N GLU A 35 -8.49 5.62 -2.55
CA GLU A 35 -9.43 5.50 -1.45
C GLU A 35 -10.33 4.30 -1.69
N THR A 36 -10.69 3.59 -0.62
CA THR A 36 -11.50 2.38 -0.70
C THR A 36 -12.48 2.29 0.47
N PRO A 37 -13.76 2.04 0.20
CA PRO A 37 -14.73 1.73 1.25
C PRO A 37 -14.66 0.28 1.71
N ASN A 38 -13.85 -0.56 1.04
CA ASN A 38 -13.77 -2.00 1.28
C ASN A 38 -13.19 -2.31 2.64
N LYS A 39 -13.68 -3.37 3.26
CA LYS A 39 -13.19 -3.87 4.54
C LYS A 39 -12.24 -5.03 4.30
N TYR A 40 -11.18 -5.07 5.09
CA TYR A 40 -10.12 -6.05 4.94
C TYR A 40 -10.04 -6.96 6.16
N ASP A 41 -9.75 -8.22 5.91
CA ASP A 41 -9.38 -9.16 6.95
C ASP A 41 -7.87 -9.03 7.25
N LYS A 42 -7.49 -9.11 8.52
CA LYS A 42 -6.10 -8.90 8.94
C LYS A 42 -5.14 -9.91 8.31
N GLU A 43 -5.53 -11.19 8.25
CA GLU A 43 -4.71 -12.25 7.65
C GLU A 43 -4.52 -12.00 6.15
N THR A 44 -5.58 -11.61 5.47
CA THR A 44 -5.54 -11.26 4.05
C THR A 44 -4.63 -10.07 3.81
N LEU A 45 -4.69 -9.03 4.63
CA LEU A 45 -3.81 -7.87 4.53
C LEU A 45 -2.33 -8.27 4.74
N GLU A 46 -2.04 -9.12 5.72
CA GLU A 46 -0.68 -9.61 5.94
C GLU A 46 -0.11 -10.34 4.72
N ASP A 47 -0.89 -11.21 4.09
CA ASP A 47 -0.45 -11.95 2.90
C ASP A 47 -0.17 -11.03 1.71
N ILE A 48 -0.93 -9.98 1.60
CA ILE A 48 -0.76 -8.94 0.60
C ILE A 48 0.53 -8.15 0.86
N LEU A 49 0.72 -7.68 2.09
CA LEU A 49 1.92 -6.93 2.45
C LEU A 49 3.19 -7.77 2.26
N LYS A 50 3.13 -9.07 2.54
CA LYS A 50 4.22 -10.00 2.22
C LYS A 50 4.55 -10.03 0.72
N LYS A 51 3.54 -10.07 -0.14
CA LYS A 51 3.75 -10.02 -1.60
C LYS A 51 4.33 -8.69 -2.03
N LEU A 52 3.76 -7.57 -1.56
CA LEU A 52 4.25 -6.23 -1.86
C LEU A 52 5.70 -6.03 -1.41
N ALA A 53 6.09 -6.57 -0.25
CA ALA A 53 7.42 -6.42 0.31
C ALA A 53 8.49 -7.28 -0.37
N ASN A 54 8.11 -8.45 -0.92
CA ASN A 54 9.06 -9.48 -1.33
C ASN A 54 9.00 -9.84 -2.83
N THR A 55 8.07 -9.26 -3.60
CA THR A 55 7.93 -9.56 -5.03
C THR A 55 7.90 -8.30 -5.87
N GLU A 56 8.23 -8.41 -7.15
CA GLU A 56 8.10 -7.32 -8.12
C GLU A 56 6.80 -7.42 -8.96
N GLU A 57 5.82 -8.18 -8.46
CA GLU A 57 4.53 -8.34 -9.13
C GLU A 57 3.80 -7.00 -9.35
N TYR A 58 3.99 -6.07 -8.43
CA TYR A 58 3.39 -4.73 -8.43
C TYR A 58 4.33 -3.61 -8.87
N GLY A 59 5.55 -3.95 -9.32
CA GLY A 59 6.65 -3.03 -9.56
C GLY A 59 7.65 -3.01 -8.41
N LYS A 60 8.66 -2.15 -8.51
CA LYS A 60 9.69 -1.98 -7.47
C LYS A 60 9.19 -1.03 -6.39
N ILE A 61 8.57 -1.57 -5.36
CA ILE A 61 7.98 -0.77 -4.29
C ILE A 61 9.07 -0.31 -3.34
N LEU A 62 9.15 0.99 -3.11
CA LEU A 62 10.05 1.61 -2.14
C LEU A 62 9.38 1.86 -0.80
N ARG A 63 8.11 2.22 -0.84
CA ARG A 63 7.31 2.46 0.36
C ARG A 63 5.84 2.30 0.06
N SER A 64 5.13 1.74 1.01
CA SER A 64 3.67 1.78 1.00
C SER A 64 3.16 2.11 2.40
N LYS A 65 2.06 2.83 2.43
CA LYS A 65 1.32 3.14 3.65
C LYS A 65 -0.16 3.02 3.40
N GLY A 66 -0.88 2.65 4.44
CA GLY A 66 -2.33 2.64 4.35
C GLY A 66 -3.00 2.65 5.71
N MET A 67 -4.27 2.96 5.65
CA MET A 67 -5.20 2.88 6.76
C MET A 67 -6.49 2.27 6.21
N LEU A 68 -6.88 1.15 6.77
CA LEU A 68 -7.95 0.32 6.21
C LEU A 68 -8.94 -0.12 7.29
N PRO A 69 -10.24 -0.06 7.01
CA PRO A 69 -11.24 -0.61 7.90
C PRO A 69 -11.18 -2.15 7.85
N CYS A 70 -11.35 -2.78 8.99
CA CYS A 70 -11.37 -4.22 9.12
C CYS A 70 -12.79 -4.77 9.13
N THR A 71 -12.91 -6.05 8.81
CA THR A 71 -14.18 -6.77 8.83
C THR A 71 -14.79 -6.89 10.22
N ASP A 72 -13.96 -6.84 11.28
CA ASP A 72 -14.36 -6.86 12.69
C ASP A 72 -14.81 -5.48 13.23
N GLY A 73 -14.75 -4.44 12.40
CA GLY A 73 -15.10 -3.07 12.77
C GLY A 73 -13.96 -2.24 13.34
N THR A 74 -12.77 -2.80 13.47
CA THR A 74 -11.56 -2.08 13.85
C THR A 74 -10.91 -1.42 12.61
N TRP A 75 -9.83 -0.68 12.83
CA TRP A 75 -9.03 -0.09 11.77
C TRP A 75 -7.58 -0.49 11.93
N MET A 76 -6.94 -0.78 10.79
CA MET A 76 -5.53 -1.13 10.72
C MET A 76 -4.77 -0.06 9.95
N TYR A 77 -3.60 0.31 10.47
CA TYR A 77 -2.62 1.10 9.77
C TYR A 77 -1.45 0.20 9.42
N PHE A 78 -0.91 0.37 8.23
CA PHE A 78 0.29 -0.33 7.84
C PHE A 78 1.33 0.61 7.26
N ASP A 79 2.58 0.26 7.49
CA ASP A 79 3.76 0.83 6.86
C ASP A 79 4.57 -0.32 6.25
N LEU A 80 5.10 -0.12 5.03
CA LEU A 80 5.88 -1.11 4.31
C LEU A 80 7.08 -0.45 3.65
N VAL A 81 8.22 -1.12 3.75
CA VAL A 81 9.44 -0.88 2.99
C VAL A 81 9.90 -2.21 2.39
N PRO A 82 10.84 -2.25 1.42
CA PRO A 82 11.33 -3.50 0.86
C PRO A 82 11.78 -4.48 1.94
N GLY A 83 11.19 -5.67 1.95
CA GLY A 83 11.52 -6.74 2.89
C GLY A 83 10.89 -6.64 4.28
N GLU A 84 10.27 -5.51 4.62
CA GLU A 84 9.66 -5.29 5.95
C GLU A 84 8.29 -4.64 5.86
N TYR A 85 7.40 -5.02 6.76
CA TYR A 85 6.13 -4.33 6.97
C TYR A 85 5.71 -4.38 8.44
N GLU A 86 4.91 -3.42 8.84
CA GLU A 86 4.31 -3.32 10.16
C GLU A 86 2.81 -3.08 10.02
N ILE A 87 2.02 -3.77 10.84
CA ILE A 87 0.58 -3.53 11.00
C ILE A 87 0.32 -3.15 12.45
N ARG A 88 -0.41 -2.09 12.65
CA ARG A 88 -0.81 -1.60 13.98
C ARG A 88 -2.27 -1.20 13.99
N ASP A 89 -2.87 -1.22 15.17
CA ASP A 89 -4.22 -0.73 15.37
C ASP A 89 -4.28 0.79 15.11
N GLY A 90 -5.32 1.21 14.42
CA GLY A 90 -5.54 2.59 14.02
C GLY A 90 -6.86 3.15 14.51
N LYS A 91 -6.97 4.48 14.49
CA LYS A 91 -8.24 5.16 14.74
C LYS A 91 -9.11 5.07 13.49
N ALA A 92 -10.41 4.98 13.69
CA ALA A 92 -11.38 5.03 12.60
C ALA A 92 -11.29 6.36 11.83
N ASP A 93 -11.39 6.26 10.53
CA ASP A 93 -11.49 7.40 9.62
C ASP A 93 -12.71 7.20 8.69
N PHE A 94 -12.92 8.16 7.82
CA PHE A 94 -14.08 8.20 6.94
C PHE A 94 -14.01 7.15 5.83
N THR A 95 -12.82 6.91 5.26
CA THR A 95 -12.57 5.93 4.19
C THR A 95 -11.20 5.31 4.33
N GLY A 96 -11.04 4.07 3.84
CA GLY A 96 -9.74 3.44 3.72
C GLY A 96 -8.88 4.14 2.68
N ARG A 97 -7.55 4.17 2.89
CA ARG A 97 -6.57 4.77 1.98
C ARG A 97 -5.34 3.90 1.85
N ILE A 98 -4.85 3.81 0.64
CA ILE A 98 -3.61 3.12 0.31
C ILE A 98 -2.75 4.06 -0.53
N CYS A 99 -1.48 4.17 -0.21
CA CYS A 99 -0.49 4.90 -0.99
C CYS A 99 0.73 4.01 -1.21
N VAL A 100 1.20 3.96 -2.45
CA VAL A 100 2.37 3.18 -2.87
C VAL A 100 3.31 4.10 -3.62
N ILE A 101 4.59 4.08 -3.27
CA ILE A 101 5.66 4.82 -3.94
C ILE A 101 6.68 3.81 -4.43
N GLY A 102 7.11 3.94 -5.68
CA GLY A 102 8.06 3.02 -6.27
C GLY A 102 8.44 3.37 -7.70
N ALA A 103 9.20 2.48 -8.32
CA ALA A 103 9.56 2.55 -9.72
C ALA A 103 8.82 1.48 -10.52
N GLU A 104 8.50 1.80 -11.77
CA GLU A 104 7.83 0.85 -12.68
C GLU A 104 6.54 0.26 -12.08
N LEU A 105 5.76 1.09 -11.36
CA LEU A 105 4.54 0.64 -10.70
C LEU A 105 3.54 0.11 -11.72
N LYS A 106 3.00 -1.07 -11.45
CA LYS A 106 1.95 -1.71 -12.24
C LYS A 106 0.59 -1.33 -11.66
N GLU A 107 0.09 -0.18 -12.06
CA GLU A 107 -1.12 0.42 -11.50
C GLU A 107 -2.36 -0.49 -11.61
N ASP A 108 -2.51 -1.23 -12.73
CA ASP A 108 -3.62 -2.16 -12.92
C ASP A 108 -3.57 -3.32 -11.89
N ALA A 109 -2.37 -3.82 -11.59
CA ALA A 109 -2.20 -4.84 -10.57
C ALA A 109 -2.48 -4.30 -9.17
N LEU A 110 -2.03 -3.07 -8.87
CA LEU A 110 -2.31 -2.38 -7.60
C LEU A 110 -3.80 -2.08 -7.44
N LYS A 111 -4.48 -1.70 -8.51
CA LYS A 111 -5.92 -1.47 -8.51
C LYS A 111 -6.69 -2.77 -8.27
N THR A 112 -6.36 -3.82 -9.01
CA THR A 112 -6.95 -5.16 -8.81
C THR A 112 -6.72 -5.64 -7.37
N PHE A 113 -5.55 -5.41 -6.82
CA PHE A 113 -5.22 -5.68 -5.43
C PHE A 113 -6.15 -4.94 -4.45
N ALA A 114 -6.36 -3.65 -4.63
CA ALA A 114 -7.24 -2.86 -3.76
C ALA A 114 -8.73 -3.25 -3.89
N GLU A 115 -9.14 -3.74 -5.05
CA GLU A 115 -10.52 -4.14 -5.34
C GLU A 115 -10.81 -5.62 -4.98
N SER A 116 -9.84 -6.52 -5.16
CA SER A 116 -10.04 -7.99 -5.06
C SER A 116 -10.15 -8.52 -3.62
N HIS A 117 -9.96 -7.68 -2.64
CA HIS A 117 -9.99 -8.06 -1.22
C HIS A 117 -11.28 -7.62 -0.52
N GLU A 118 -12.29 -7.30 -1.30
CA GLU A 118 -13.65 -7.19 -0.80
C GLU A 118 -14.08 -8.58 -0.31
N VAL A 119 -14.05 -8.77 1.01
CA VAL A 119 -14.71 -9.93 1.62
C VAL A 119 -16.21 -9.69 1.40
N THR A 120 -16.74 -10.26 0.34
CA THR A 120 -18.19 -10.24 0.10
C THR A 120 -18.88 -10.89 1.29
N LEU A 121 -20.03 -10.36 1.68
CA LEU A 121 -20.87 -10.94 2.74
C LEU A 121 -21.08 -12.45 2.54
N GLU A 122 -21.02 -12.93 1.30
CA GLU A 122 -21.12 -14.35 0.94
C GLU A 122 -19.90 -15.17 1.38
N GLU A 123 -18.68 -14.66 1.24
CA GLU A 123 -17.47 -15.35 1.72
C GLU A 123 -17.38 -15.34 3.24
N PHE A 124 -17.81 -14.25 3.88
CA PHE A 124 -17.88 -14.18 5.33
C PHE A 124 -18.91 -15.20 5.89
N GLN A 125 -20.06 -15.36 5.23
CA GLN A 125 -21.06 -16.35 5.60
C GLN A 125 -20.55 -17.77 5.38
N LYS A 126 -19.79 -18.01 4.30
CA LYS A 126 -19.21 -19.32 3.97
C LYS A 126 -18.12 -19.73 4.97
N LYS A 127 -17.22 -18.83 5.35
CA LYS A 127 -16.24 -19.06 6.44
C LYS A 127 -16.94 -19.29 7.78
N SER A 128 -17.93 -18.51 8.13
CA SER A 128 -18.70 -18.66 9.37
C SER A 128 -19.49 -19.98 9.41
N PHE A 129 -20.02 -20.44 8.29
CA PHE A 129 -20.72 -21.72 8.17
C PHE A 129 -19.77 -22.90 8.33
N LEU A 130 -18.58 -22.85 7.71
CA LEU A 130 -17.53 -23.89 7.84
C LEU A 130 -17.05 -24.04 9.29
N VAL A 131 -16.82 -22.94 9.99
CA VAL A 131 -16.41 -22.97 11.41
C VAL A 131 -17.52 -23.54 12.29
N ARG A 132 -18.78 -23.19 12.03
CA ARG A 132 -19.93 -23.76 12.78
C ARG A 132 -20.09 -25.26 12.52
N THR A 133 -19.89 -25.73 11.28
CA THR A 133 -19.98 -27.14 10.92
C THR A 133 -18.84 -27.95 11.55
N PHE A 134 -17.63 -27.39 11.57
CA PHE A 134 -16.47 -28.03 12.20
C PHE A 134 -16.60 -28.11 13.73
N MET A 135 -17.10 -27.06 14.39
CA MET A 135 -17.38 -27.06 15.82
C MET A 135 -18.56 -27.98 16.20
N GLY A 136 -19.54 -28.13 15.30
CA GLY A 136 -20.66 -29.07 15.48
C GLY A 136 -20.23 -30.52 15.39
N ALA A 137 -19.32 -30.86 14.48
CA ALA A 137 -18.78 -32.21 14.34
C ALA A 137 -17.91 -32.65 15.53
N LEU A 138 -17.20 -31.72 16.17
CA LEU A 138 -16.38 -32.00 17.36
C LEU A 138 -17.21 -32.33 18.61
N LYS A 139 -18.45 -31.88 18.67
CA LYS A 139 -19.39 -32.22 19.79
C LYS A 139 -20.01 -33.60 19.66
N LEU A 140 -19.97 -34.22 18.49
CA LEU A 140 -20.50 -35.58 18.27
C LEU A 140 -19.51 -36.70 18.61
N PHE A 141 -18.26 -36.37 18.94
CA PHE A 141 -17.24 -37.33 19.39
C PHE A 141 -16.84 -37.22 20.84
N ALA A 142 -17.73 -36.78 21.70
CA ALA A 142 -17.55 -36.95 23.16
C ALA A 142 -17.87 -38.40 23.50
N PRO A 143 -16.91 -39.19 24.04
CA PRO A 143 -17.19 -40.55 24.44
C PRO A 143 -18.18 -40.53 25.61
N LEU A 144 -19.19 -41.36 25.46
CA LEU A 144 -20.05 -41.80 26.58
C LEU A 144 -19.17 -42.57 27.56
N LEU A 145 -18.87 -41.96 28.69
CA LEU A 145 -18.45 -42.64 29.90
C LEU A 145 -19.49 -42.37 30.97
#